data_d9913c66972801d0983080fe159a191b
#
_entry.id   d9913c66972801d0983080fe159a191b
#
_cell.length_a   1.000
_cell.length_b   1.000
_cell.length_c   1.000
_cell.angle_alpha   90.00
_cell.angle_beta   90.00
_cell.angle_gamma   90.00
#
_symmetry.space_group_name_H-M   'P 1'
#
loop_
_entity.id
_entity.type
_entity.pdbx_description
1 polymer ?
#
loop_
_entity_poly.entity_id
_entity_poly.type
_entity_poly.pdbx_seq_one_letter_code
_entity_poly.pdbx_strand_id
1 'polypeptide(L)'
;MELPFEDGVAAILDMYLPGQNGGDATAALLLGEKNPSGRLAETWPLRCEDIPFYDKYSKEETELYRESVYVGYRYYDTAQKPVRYPFGYGLSY
;
A
#
# COMPACT_ATOMS: atom_id res chain seq x y z
N MET A 1 2.03 4.96 -0.29
CA MET A 1 2.00 5.69 1.00
C MET A 1 3.40 5.81 1.53
N GLU A 2 3.79 6.96 2.05
CA GLU A 2 5.06 7.15 2.75
C GLU A 2 4.86 7.00 4.25
N LEU A 3 5.79 6.32 4.92
CA LEU A 3 5.73 6.02 6.36
C LEU A 3 7.01 6.50 7.07
N PRO A 4 7.20 7.82 7.21
CA PRO A 4 8.42 8.36 7.80
C PRO A 4 8.58 8.03 9.29
N PHE A 5 7.51 7.53 9.92
CA PHE A 5 7.46 7.15 11.34
C PHE A 5 7.62 5.65 11.59
N GLU A 6 7.82 4.84 10.55
CA GLU A 6 7.81 3.37 10.62
C GLU A 6 8.78 2.81 11.69
N ASP A 7 9.99 3.36 11.74
CA ASP A 7 11.00 2.91 12.70
C ASP A 7 10.65 3.21 14.17
N GLY A 8 9.69 4.09 14.40
CA GLY A 8 9.28 4.52 15.73
C GLY A 8 8.04 3.83 16.29
N VAL A 9 7.45 2.88 15.55
CA VAL A 9 6.23 2.19 15.97
C VAL A 9 6.41 0.67 15.97
N ALA A 10 5.71 0.01 16.90
CA ALA A 10 5.80 -1.45 17.05
C ALA A 10 5.06 -2.20 15.94
N ALA A 11 3.99 -1.63 15.40
CA ALA A 11 3.17 -2.21 14.33
C ALA A 11 2.36 -1.13 13.63
N ILE A 12 1.94 -1.44 12.40
CA ILE A 12 1.05 -0.60 11.60
C ILE A 12 -0.12 -1.47 11.15
N LEU A 13 -1.34 -1.03 11.45
CA LEU A 13 -2.58 -1.65 10.99
C LEU A 13 -3.25 -0.74 9.97
N ASP A 14 -3.20 -1.13 8.71
CA ASP A 14 -3.90 -0.41 7.64
C ASP A 14 -5.31 -0.99 7.47
N MET A 15 -6.30 -0.22 7.89
CA MET A 15 -7.71 -0.61 7.81
C MET A 15 -8.38 -0.20 6.49
N TYR A 16 -7.65 0.48 5.59
CA TYR A 16 -8.24 1.05 4.37
C TYR A 16 -9.53 1.85 4.68
N LEU A 17 -10.64 1.43 4.08
CA LEU A 17 -11.98 2.01 4.29
C LEU A 17 -12.87 0.95 4.97
N PRO A 18 -12.84 0.84 6.29
CA PRO A 18 -13.39 -0.32 7.02
C PRO A 18 -14.93 -0.39 7.06
N GLY A 19 -15.63 0.63 6.58
CA GLY A 19 -17.09 0.66 6.53
C GLY A 19 -17.75 0.85 7.90
N GLN A 20 -19.03 0.46 7.99
CA GLN A 20 -19.88 0.75 9.14
C GLN A 20 -19.38 0.15 10.46
N ASN A 21 -18.88 -1.10 10.43
CA ASN A 21 -18.41 -1.81 11.63
C ASN A 21 -16.89 -1.67 11.85
N GLY A 22 -16.27 -0.65 11.28
CA GLY A 22 -14.82 -0.45 11.32
C GLY A 22 -14.26 -0.34 12.72
N GLY A 23 -14.98 0.31 13.64
CA GLY A 23 -14.54 0.44 15.02
C GLY A 23 -14.45 -0.91 15.74
N ASP A 24 -15.48 -1.74 15.64
CA ASP A 24 -15.51 -3.06 16.27
C ASP A 24 -14.45 -3.99 15.66
N ALA A 25 -14.31 -3.96 14.33
CA ALA A 25 -13.28 -4.74 13.64
C ALA A 25 -11.86 -4.33 14.05
N THR A 26 -11.59 -3.03 14.15
CA THR A 26 -10.30 -2.52 14.59
C THR A 26 -10.01 -2.95 16.03
N ALA A 27 -10.97 -2.80 16.94
CA ALA A 27 -10.82 -3.21 18.34
C ALA A 27 -10.53 -4.71 18.45
N ALA A 28 -11.26 -5.55 17.74
CA ALA A 28 -11.07 -7.00 17.75
C ALA A 28 -9.68 -7.42 17.26
N LEU A 29 -9.13 -6.73 16.25
CA LEU A 29 -7.76 -6.96 15.79
C LEU A 29 -6.73 -6.49 16.82
N LEU A 30 -6.86 -5.28 17.36
CA LEU A 30 -5.91 -4.73 18.33
C LEU A 30 -5.88 -5.51 19.64
N LEU A 31 -7.02 -6.07 20.07
CA LEU A 31 -7.13 -6.88 21.27
C LEU A 31 -6.76 -8.36 21.05
N GLY A 32 -6.46 -8.76 19.83
CA GLY A 32 -6.09 -10.14 19.51
C GLY A 32 -7.29 -11.11 19.48
N GLU A 33 -8.51 -10.62 19.50
CA GLU A 33 -9.71 -11.45 19.38
C GLU A 33 -9.87 -12.03 17.98
N LYS A 34 -9.33 -11.33 16.99
CA LYS A 34 -9.27 -11.76 15.59
C LYS A 34 -7.86 -11.63 15.06
N ASN A 35 -7.45 -12.59 14.23
CA ASN A 35 -6.16 -12.54 13.57
C ASN A 35 -6.25 -11.71 12.29
N PRO A 36 -5.38 -10.72 12.05
CA PRO A 36 -5.33 -10.02 10.79
C PRO A 36 -4.96 -10.99 9.66
N SER A 37 -5.78 -11.07 8.63
CA SER A 37 -5.59 -11.97 7.48
C SER A 37 -5.56 -11.21 6.15
N GLY A 38 -5.83 -9.91 6.18
CA GLY A 38 -5.75 -9.04 5.00
C GLY A 38 -4.33 -8.94 4.46
N ARG A 39 -4.25 -8.70 3.17
CA ARG A 39 -3.00 -8.48 2.45
C ARG A 39 -3.08 -7.19 1.67
N LEU A 40 -1.95 -6.52 1.49
CA LEU A 40 -1.90 -5.31 0.67
C LEU A 40 -2.36 -5.61 -0.76
N ALA A 41 -3.31 -4.82 -1.24
CA ALA A 41 -3.82 -4.90 -2.60
C ALA A 41 -2.99 -4.07 -3.59
N GLU A 42 -1.89 -3.50 -3.12
CA GLU A 42 -0.97 -2.68 -3.91
C GLU A 42 0.45 -2.79 -3.38
N THR A 43 1.42 -2.43 -4.22
CA THR A 43 2.82 -2.27 -3.80
C THR A 43 3.02 -0.87 -3.24
N TRP A 44 3.65 -0.76 -2.07
CA TRP A 44 4.03 0.53 -1.48
C TRP A 44 5.49 0.84 -1.81
N PRO A 45 5.75 1.87 -2.62
CA PRO A 45 7.10 2.30 -2.92
C PRO A 45 7.77 2.91 -1.68
N LEU A 46 9.07 3.07 -1.72
CA LEU A 46 9.82 3.77 -0.67
C LEU A 46 9.46 5.25 -0.61
N ARG A 47 9.26 5.87 -1.78
CA ARG A 47 8.92 7.30 -1.93
C ARG A 47 7.90 7.48 -3.05
N CYS A 48 7.16 8.59 -3.01
CA CYS A 48 6.19 8.93 -4.05
C CYS A 48 6.83 9.06 -5.43
N GLU A 49 8.06 9.57 -5.50
CA GLU A 49 8.80 9.74 -6.75
C GLU A 49 9.17 8.40 -7.42
N ASP A 50 9.13 7.30 -6.68
CA ASP A 50 9.36 5.95 -7.22
C ASP A 50 8.14 5.40 -7.98
N ILE A 51 7.00 6.10 -7.93
CA ILE A 51 5.80 5.76 -8.70
C ILE A 51 6.04 6.13 -10.16
N PRO A 52 5.80 5.20 -11.12
CA PRO A 52 5.96 5.51 -12.53
C PRO A 52 5.14 6.74 -12.94
N PHE A 53 5.77 7.65 -13.66
CA PHE A 53 5.11 8.87 -14.17
C PHE A 53 4.49 9.78 -13.10
N TYR A 54 4.96 9.70 -11.85
CA TYR A 54 4.51 10.54 -10.74
C TYR A 54 4.48 12.04 -11.11
N ASP A 55 5.48 12.50 -11.85
CA ASP A 55 5.62 13.89 -12.30
C ASP A 55 4.61 14.29 -13.40
N LYS A 56 3.92 13.32 -14.00
CA LYS A 56 2.92 13.53 -15.08
C LYS A 56 1.48 13.48 -14.60
N TYR A 57 1.24 12.95 -13.41
CA TYR A 57 -0.11 12.76 -12.89
C TYR A 57 -0.87 14.10 -12.81
N SER A 58 -2.05 14.12 -13.41
CA SER A 58 -3.00 15.27 -13.38
C SER A 58 -2.44 16.62 -13.88
N LYS A 59 -1.43 16.60 -14.76
CA LYS A 59 -0.83 17.83 -15.33
C LYS A 59 -1.29 18.16 -16.74
N GLU A 60 -1.96 17.24 -17.39
CA GLU A 60 -2.44 17.37 -18.77
C GLU A 60 -3.96 17.23 -18.81
N GLU A 61 -4.63 17.86 -19.76
CA GLU A 61 -6.09 17.71 -19.96
C GLU A 61 -6.48 16.29 -20.36
N THR A 62 -5.57 15.58 -21.06
CA THR A 62 -5.75 14.19 -21.48
C THR A 62 -4.84 13.31 -20.66
N GLU A 63 -5.43 12.41 -19.88
CA GLU A 63 -4.66 11.42 -19.13
C GLU A 63 -4.26 10.24 -20.04
N LEU A 64 -2.97 9.98 -20.11
CA LEU A 64 -2.42 8.86 -20.87
C LEU A 64 -2.04 7.73 -19.92
N TYR A 65 -2.58 6.52 -20.17
CA TYR A 65 -2.20 5.31 -19.44
C TYR A 65 -0.82 4.80 -19.87
N ARG A 66 0.22 5.51 -19.45
CA ARG A 66 1.62 5.33 -19.91
C ARG A 66 2.23 4.01 -19.44
N GLU A 67 1.72 3.48 -18.34
CA GLU A 67 2.22 2.25 -17.72
C GLU A 67 1.91 0.98 -18.53
N SER A 68 0.86 1.03 -19.37
CA SER A 68 0.43 -0.11 -20.17
C SER A 68 0.22 -1.37 -19.30
N VAL A 69 0.86 -2.49 -19.62
CA VAL A 69 0.79 -3.74 -18.84
C VAL A 69 1.62 -3.72 -17.55
N TYR A 70 2.50 -2.74 -17.40
CA TYR A 70 3.40 -2.61 -16.25
C TYR A 70 2.80 -1.75 -15.13
N VAL A 71 1.50 -1.90 -14.89
CA VAL A 71 0.80 -1.18 -13.82
C VAL A 71 1.03 -1.84 -12.46
N GLY A 72 1.16 -1.01 -11.42
CA GLY A 72 1.28 -1.48 -10.04
C GLY A 72 2.52 -2.35 -9.80
N TYR A 73 2.33 -3.49 -9.11
CA TYR A 73 3.42 -4.41 -8.75
C TYR A 73 4.23 -4.91 -9.94
N ARG A 74 3.61 -5.03 -11.12
CA ARG A 74 4.29 -5.52 -12.34
C ARG A 74 5.45 -4.62 -12.75
N TYR A 75 5.32 -3.31 -12.56
CA TYR A 75 6.42 -2.38 -12.79
C TYR A 75 7.58 -2.64 -11.85
N TYR A 76 7.32 -2.69 -10.55
CA TYR A 76 8.37 -2.85 -9.53
C TYR A 76 9.10 -4.19 -9.67
N ASP A 77 8.36 -5.27 -9.92
CA ASP A 77 8.92 -6.60 -10.12
C ASP A 77 9.78 -6.69 -11.39
N THR A 78 9.27 -6.17 -12.51
CA THR A 78 9.99 -6.20 -13.79
C THR A 78 11.24 -5.31 -13.77
N ALA A 79 11.13 -4.12 -13.20
CA ALA A 79 12.23 -3.17 -13.09
C ALA A 79 13.17 -3.46 -11.91
N GLN A 80 12.87 -4.49 -11.11
CA GLN A 80 13.60 -4.85 -9.88
C GLN A 80 13.81 -3.65 -8.95
N LYS A 81 12.79 -2.83 -8.81
CA LYS A 81 12.82 -1.65 -7.94
C LYS A 81 12.60 -2.05 -6.48
N PRO A 82 13.40 -1.52 -5.55
CA PRO A 82 13.15 -1.71 -4.13
C PRO A 82 11.84 -1.07 -3.74
N VAL A 83 11.07 -1.78 -2.90
CA VAL A 83 9.79 -1.31 -2.40
C VAL A 83 9.74 -1.44 -0.89
N ARG A 84 8.86 -0.66 -0.23
CA ARG A 84 8.67 -0.76 1.21
C ARG A 84 7.91 -2.04 1.56
N TYR A 85 6.76 -2.23 0.94
CA TYR A 85 5.95 -3.44 1.06
C TYR A 85 5.47 -3.89 -0.33
N PRO A 86 5.68 -5.14 -0.71
CA PRO A 86 5.20 -5.64 -2.00
C PRO A 86 3.69 -5.91 -1.97
N PHE A 87 3.08 -5.97 -3.14
CA PHE A 87 1.73 -6.48 -3.32
C PHE A 87 1.57 -7.84 -2.61
N GLY A 88 0.49 -8.01 -1.89
CA GLY A 88 0.21 -9.24 -1.14
C GLY A 88 0.93 -9.33 0.21
N TYR A 89 1.68 -8.32 0.61
CA TYR A 89 2.33 -8.29 1.92
C TYR A 89 1.29 -8.23 3.06
N GLY A 90 1.63 -8.85 4.16
CA GLY A 90 0.87 -8.77 5.40
C GLY A 90 1.42 -9.71 6.45
N LEU A 91 1.21 -9.36 7.70
CA LEU A 91 1.59 -10.14 8.87
C LEU A 91 0.35 -10.77 9.51
N SER A 92 0.58 -11.74 10.36
CA SER A 92 -0.42 -12.33 11.24
C SER A 92 0.17 -12.57 12.62
N TYR A 93 -0.68 -12.77 13.60
CA TYR A 93 -0.24 -13.15 14.94
C TYR A 93 0.31 -14.57 14.97
#